data_e03f63daa52f587055635f00b262052d
#
_entry.id   e03f63daa52f587055635f00b262052d
#
_cell.length_a   1.000
_cell.length_b   1.000
_cell.length_c   1.000
_cell.angle_alpha   90.00
_cell.angle_beta   90.00
_cell.angle_gamma   90.00
#
_symmetry.space_group_name_H-M   'P 1'
#
loop_
_entity.id
_entity.type
_entity.pdbx_description
1 polymer ?
#
loop_
_entity_poly.entity_id
_entity_poly.type
_entity_poly.pdbx_seq_one_letter_code
_entity_poly.pdbx_strand_id
1 'polypeptide(L)'
;MKKFLIILFLAFVGSINAQQKANYALAERFRELTTMPIVKYSLDLHPRYINNTDRFWYSFWTEEGNKYYLVDPEKRTKRLLFDNAELLAKVSEITRRAHDTKLLDLHFEFDPDGETIRFY
;
A
#
# COMPACT_ATOMS: atom_id res chain seq x y z
N MET A 1 59.28 -23.12 -10.78
CA MET A 1 58.18 -23.38 -9.83
C MET A 1 57.93 -22.24 -8.83
N LYS A 2 58.93 -21.70 -8.16
CA LYS A 2 58.70 -20.59 -7.17
C LYS A 2 58.08 -19.32 -7.76
N LYS A 3 58.42 -18.94 -9.00
CA LYS A 3 57.83 -17.74 -9.68
C LYS A 3 56.37 -17.95 -10.07
N PHE A 4 55.96 -19.16 -10.41
CA PHE A 4 54.58 -19.50 -10.75
C PHE A 4 53.66 -19.46 -9.50
N LEU A 5 54.21 -19.87 -8.35
CA LEU A 5 53.49 -19.86 -7.09
C LEU A 5 53.20 -18.42 -6.59
N ILE A 6 54.17 -17.50 -6.81
CA ILE A 6 54.01 -16.08 -6.45
C ILE A 6 52.90 -15.40 -7.33
N ILE A 7 52.84 -15.71 -8.62
CA ILE A 7 51.80 -15.16 -9.52
C ILE A 7 50.42 -15.68 -9.12
N LEU A 8 50.32 -16.96 -8.76
CA LEU A 8 49.07 -17.54 -8.27
C LEU A 8 48.59 -16.89 -6.97
N PHE A 9 49.52 -16.58 -6.04
CA PHE A 9 49.20 -15.92 -4.78
C PHE A 9 48.76 -14.45 -4.99
N LEU A 10 49.40 -13.73 -5.90
CA LEU A 10 48.99 -12.34 -6.24
C LEU A 10 47.61 -12.28 -6.93
N ALA A 11 47.25 -13.29 -7.73
CA ALA A 11 45.90 -13.37 -8.33
C ALA A 11 44.82 -13.63 -7.29
N PHE A 12 45.11 -14.35 -6.21
CA PHE A 12 44.17 -14.64 -5.14
C PHE A 12 43.91 -13.42 -4.22
N VAL A 13 44.94 -12.60 -3.99
CA VAL A 13 44.78 -11.37 -3.18
C VAL A 13 43.96 -10.29 -3.89
N GLY A 14 44.00 -10.26 -5.24
CA GLY A 14 43.16 -9.34 -6.04
C GLY A 14 41.66 -9.62 -5.96
N SER A 15 41.28 -10.84 -5.64
CA SER A 15 39.86 -11.25 -5.56
C SER A 15 39.15 -10.81 -4.28
N ILE A 16 39.91 -10.46 -3.23
CA ILE A 16 39.36 -10.11 -1.91
C ILE A 16 38.76 -8.69 -1.90
N ASN A 17 39.15 -7.83 -2.82
CA ASN A 17 38.61 -6.46 -2.91
C ASN A 17 37.33 -6.35 -3.73
N ALA A 18 36.84 -7.45 -4.32
CA ALA A 18 35.63 -7.50 -5.11
C ALA A 18 34.33 -7.64 -4.26
N GLN A 19 34.43 -7.78 -2.95
CA GLN A 19 33.26 -7.67 -2.10
C GLN A 19 32.79 -6.23 -2.11
N GLN A 20 31.76 -6.01 -2.90
CA GLN A 20 31.03 -4.74 -2.93
C GLN A 20 30.65 -4.42 -1.47
N LYS A 21 31.22 -3.34 -0.94
CA LYS A 21 30.90 -2.86 0.40
C LYS A 21 29.39 -2.71 0.48
N ALA A 22 28.75 -3.54 1.27
CA ALA A 22 27.29 -3.48 1.43
C ALA A 22 26.90 -2.05 1.80
N ASN A 23 25.99 -1.45 1.00
CA ASN A 23 25.55 -0.09 1.23
C ASN A 23 24.48 -0.07 2.33
N TYR A 24 24.94 -0.13 3.57
CA TYR A 24 24.08 -0.14 4.75
C TYR A 24 23.22 1.12 4.84
N ALA A 25 23.71 2.27 4.37
CA ALA A 25 22.93 3.50 4.34
C ALA A 25 21.72 3.41 3.38
N LEU A 26 21.90 2.72 2.24
CA LEU A 26 20.81 2.46 1.33
C LEU A 26 19.80 1.46 1.92
N ALA A 27 20.28 0.40 2.56
CA ALA A 27 19.42 -0.57 3.24
C ALA A 27 18.60 0.07 4.38
N GLU A 28 19.21 0.99 5.14
CA GLU A 28 18.53 1.75 6.18
C GLU A 28 17.39 2.61 5.61
N ARG A 29 17.63 3.31 4.50
CA ARG A 29 16.61 4.10 3.82
C ARG A 29 15.44 3.23 3.33
N PHE A 30 15.72 2.02 2.82
CA PHE A 30 14.64 1.08 2.46
C PHE A 30 13.85 0.61 3.67
N ARG A 31 14.50 0.41 4.82
CA ARG A 31 13.81 0.07 6.06
C ARG A 31 12.86 1.20 6.51
N GLU A 32 13.31 2.45 6.46
CA GLU A 32 12.48 3.60 6.78
C GLU A 32 11.26 3.69 5.85
N LEU A 33 11.44 3.49 4.54
CA LEU A 33 10.34 3.49 3.58
C LEU A 33 9.30 2.40 3.88
N THR A 34 9.73 1.20 4.27
CA THR A 34 8.81 0.10 4.61
C THR A 34 8.07 0.32 5.94
N THR A 35 8.59 1.18 6.82
CA THR A 35 7.92 1.54 8.08
C THR A 35 6.98 2.72 7.93
N MET A 36 7.04 3.47 6.83
CA MET A 36 6.11 4.56 6.56
C MET A 36 4.69 4.00 6.37
N PRO A 37 3.66 4.61 7.00
CA PRO A 37 2.27 4.15 6.89
C PRO A 37 1.81 4.01 5.44
N ILE A 38 2.19 4.94 4.57
CA ILE A 38 1.84 4.94 3.15
C ILE A 38 2.32 3.66 2.45
N VAL A 39 3.58 3.25 2.68
CA VAL A 39 4.16 2.06 2.06
C VAL A 39 3.58 0.80 2.69
N LYS A 40 3.48 0.77 4.02
CA LYS A 40 2.97 -0.38 4.77
C LYS A 40 1.53 -0.73 4.36
N TYR A 41 0.65 0.27 4.29
CA TYR A 41 -0.76 0.04 3.95
C TYR A 41 -1.01 -0.09 2.45
N SER A 42 -0.14 0.46 1.60
CA SER A 42 -0.26 0.34 0.15
C SER A 42 0.15 -1.01 -0.40
N LEU A 43 0.99 -1.75 0.33
CA LEU A 43 1.42 -3.10 -0.04
C LEU A 43 0.42 -4.18 0.38
N ASP A 44 -0.54 -3.83 1.24
CA ASP A 44 -1.50 -4.76 1.83
C ASP A 44 -2.90 -4.46 1.27
N LEU A 45 -3.12 -4.85 0.02
CA LEU A 45 -4.40 -4.70 -0.65
C LEU A 45 -5.27 -5.91 -0.38
N HIS A 46 -6.39 -5.68 0.28
CA HIS A 46 -7.42 -6.70 0.54
C HIS A 46 -8.67 -6.39 -0.27
N PRO A 47 -8.80 -6.96 -1.50
CA PRO A 47 -10.02 -6.80 -2.27
C PRO A 47 -11.18 -7.53 -1.60
N ARG A 48 -12.31 -6.85 -1.50
CA ARG A 48 -13.57 -7.41 -0.97
C ARG A 48 -14.62 -7.45 -2.08
N TYR A 49 -15.02 -8.66 -2.44
CA TYR A 49 -16.01 -8.86 -3.50
C TYR A 49 -17.41 -8.47 -3.05
N ILE A 50 -18.19 -7.92 -3.97
CA ILE A 50 -19.55 -7.46 -3.72
C ILE A 50 -20.50 -8.61 -4.08
N ASN A 51 -21.12 -9.19 -3.05
CA ASN A 51 -22.01 -10.33 -3.20
C ASN A 51 -21.33 -11.47 -4.02
N ASN A 52 -22.04 -12.08 -4.97
CA ASN A 52 -21.53 -13.12 -5.86
C ASN A 52 -21.15 -12.57 -7.25
N THR A 53 -20.60 -11.35 -7.30
CA THR A 53 -20.18 -10.71 -8.55
C THR A 53 -18.65 -10.60 -8.65
N ASP A 54 -18.12 -10.36 -9.84
CA ASP A 54 -16.69 -10.07 -10.03
C ASP A 54 -16.31 -8.63 -9.63
N ARG A 55 -17.29 -7.81 -9.25
CA ARG A 55 -17.07 -6.48 -8.72
C ARG A 55 -16.48 -6.56 -7.32
N PHE A 56 -15.50 -5.73 -7.06
CA PHE A 56 -14.87 -5.65 -5.74
C PHE A 56 -14.49 -4.23 -5.37
N TRP A 57 -14.32 -4.01 -4.10
CA TRP A 57 -13.76 -2.78 -3.58
C TRP A 57 -12.55 -3.06 -2.72
N TYR A 58 -11.71 -2.05 -2.56
CA TYR A 58 -10.57 -2.08 -1.66
C TYR A 58 -10.28 -0.69 -1.12
N SER A 59 -9.64 -0.62 0.05
CA SER A 59 -9.13 0.62 0.60
C SER A 59 -7.65 0.78 0.26
N PHE A 60 -7.24 2.02 0.09
CA PHE A 60 -5.87 2.39 -0.19
C PHE A 60 -5.50 3.64 0.60
N TRP A 61 -4.44 3.53 1.40
CA TRP A 61 -3.97 4.63 2.21
C TRP A 61 -3.21 5.65 1.37
N THR A 62 -3.54 6.92 1.51
CA THR A 62 -2.87 8.06 0.88
C THR A 62 -2.48 9.10 1.93
N GLU A 63 -1.74 10.13 1.52
CA GLU A 63 -1.42 11.27 2.40
C GLU A 63 -2.67 12.01 2.90
N GLU A 64 -3.77 11.93 2.14
CA GLU A 64 -5.06 12.54 2.47
C GLU A 64 -5.95 11.61 3.32
N GLY A 65 -5.46 10.42 3.67
CA GLY A 65 -6.18 9.39 4.40
C GLY A 65 -6.55 8.19 3.55
N ASN A 66 -7.43 7.35 4.08
CA ASN A 66 -7.86 6.12 3.44
C ASN A 66 -8.86 6.42 2.32
N LYS A 67 -8.58 5.97 1.10
CA LYS A 67 -9.51 6.09 -0.05
C LYS A 67 -10.06 4.73 -0.41
N TYR A 68 -11.32 4.70 -0.80
CA TYR A 68 -12.06 3.49 -1.14
C TYR A 68 -12.35 3.47 -2.63
N TYR A 69 -11.96 2.39 -3.30
CA TYR A 69 -12.12 2.23 -4.74
C TYR A 69 -13.04 1.06 -5.06
N LEU A 70 -13.96 1.29 -5.99
CA LEU A 70 -14.78 0.27 -6.60
C LEU A 70 -14.20 -0.10 -7.97
N VAL A 71 -14.02 -1.39 -8.21
CA VAL A 71 -13.57 -1.96 -9.48
C VAL A 71 -14.68 -2.82 -10.07
N ASP A 72 -14.98 -2.57 -11.32
CA ASP A 72 -15.90 -3.36 -12.12
C ASP A 72 -15.12 -3.93 -13.32
N PRO A 73 -14.74 -5.22 -13.30
CA PRO A 73 -13.95 -5.83 -14.36
C PRO A 73 -14.72 -5.96 -15.68
N GLU A 74 -16.03 -6.18 -15.64
CA GLU A 74 -16.86 -6.29 -16.85
C GLU A 74 -16.87 -4.97 -17.61
N LYS A 75 -17.08 -3.87 -16.88
CA LYS A 75 -17.07 -2.52 -17.46
C LYS A 75 -15.68 -1.94 -17.63
N ARG A 76 -14.64 -2.63 -17.15
CA ARG A 76 -13.24 -2.18 -17.13
C ARG A 76 -13.10 -0.79 -16.50
N THR A 77 -13.82 -0.57 -15.39
CA THR A 77 -13.82 0.71 -14.70
C THR A 77 -13.27 0.60 -13.28
N LYS A 78 -12.58 1.65 -12.87
CA LYS A 78 -12.15 1.89 -11.50
C LYS A 78 -12.56 3.31 -11.11
N ARG A 79 -13.28 3.47 -10.01
CA ARG A 79 -13.71 4.77 -9.52
C ARG A 79 -13.61 4.84 -8.00
N LEU A 80 -13.57 6.03 -7.45
CA LEU A 80 -13.81 6.21 -6.02
C LEU A 80 -15.20 5.70 -5.67
N LEU A 81 -15.29 4.98 -4.56
CA LEU A 81 -16.56 4.47 -4.06
C LEU A 81 -17.43 5.62 -3.55
N PHE A 82 -16.80 6.56 -2.83
CA PHE A 82 -17.40 7.81 -2.35
C PHE A 82 -16.30 8.88 -2.15
N ASP A 83 -16.72 10.13 -2.11
CA ASP A 83 -15.87 11.24 -1.70
C ASP A 83 -15.85 11.32 -0.18
N ASN A 84 -14.67 11.15 0.42
CA ASN A 84 -14.51 11.16 1.87
C ASN A 84 -14.90 12.51 2.48
N ALA A 85 -14.62 13.62 1.79
CA ALA A 85 -14.92 14.95 2.33
C ALA A 85 -16.44 15.21 2.34
N GLU A 86 -17.14 14.84 1.27
CA GLU A 86 -18.59 14.93 1.20
C GLU A 86 -19.27 14.02 2.22
N LEU A 87 -18.80 12.77 2.33
CA LEU A 87 -19.34 11.83 3.30
C LEU A 87 -19.15 12.33 4.73
N LEU A 88 -17.97 12.83 5.07
CA LEU A 88 -17.69 13.38 6.39
C LEU A 88 -18.50 14.62 6.73
N ALA A 89 -18.73 15.50 5.75
CA ALA A 89 -19.61 16.65 5.95
C ALA A 89 -21.01 16.20 6.37
N LYS A 90 -21.57 15.20 5.67
CA LYS A 90 -22.88 14.62 6.00
C LYS A 90 -22.89 13.92 7.36
N VAL A 91 -21.86 13.11 7.66
CA VAL A 91 -21.74 12.44 8.95
C VAL A 91 -21.60 13.44 10.09
N SER A 92 -20.78 14.49 9.91
CA SER A 92 -20.60 15.54 10.90
C SER A 92 -21.89 16.33 11.16
N GLU A 93 -22.70 16.57 10.12
CA GLU A 93 -24.01 17.20 10.25
C GLU A 93 -24.97 16.33 11.07
N ILE A 94 -25.06 15.03 10.77
CA ILE A 94 -25.94 14.08 11.46
C ILE A 94 -25.49 13.87 12.92
N THR A 95 -24.21 13.67 13.14
CA THR A 95 -23.66 13.37 14.49
C THR A 95 -23.43 14.61 15.34
N ARG A 96 -23.46 15.80 14.73
CA ARG A 96 -23.10 17.09 15.33
C ARG A 96 -21.69 17.09 15.95
N ARG A 97 -20.76 16.34 15.35
CA ARG A 97 -19.35 16.22 15.76
C ARG A 97 -18.46 16.41 14.55
N ALA A 98 -17.34 17.11 14.73
CA ALA A 98 -16.30 17.18 13.70
C ALA A 98 -15.53 15.85 13.66
N HIS A 99 -15.35 15.32 12.47
CA HIS A 99 -14.56 14.10 12.21
C HIS A 99 -13.36 14.45 11.34
N ASP A 100 -12.21 13.80 11.61
CA ASP A 100 -10.99 13.98 10.83
C ASP A 100 -11.01 13.03 9.62
N THR A 101 -10.80 13.58 8.42
CA THR A 101 -10.73 12.80 7.17
C THR A 101 -9.63 11.75 7.18
N LYS A 102 -8.51 12.02 7.87
CA LYS A 102 -7.36 11.12 7.91
C LYS A 102 -7.58 9.89 8.79
N LEU A 103 -8.47 10.01 9.79
CA LEU A 103 -8.74 8.94 10.75
C LEU A 103 -10.00 8.15 10.41
N LEU A 104 -10.57 8.37 9.22
CA LEU A 104 -11.80 7.74 8.82
C LEU A 104 -11.56 6.27 8.49
N ASP A 105 -11.79 5.40 9.45
CA ASP A 105 -11.94 3.97 9.24
C ASP A 105 -13.43 3.65 9.15
N LEU A 106 -13.89 3.47 7.91
CA LEU A 106 -15.30 3.27 7.63
C LEU A 106 -15.65 1.80 7.67
N HIS A 107 -16.61 1.48 8.51
CA HIS A 107 -17.24 0.16 8.51
C HIS A 107 -18.53 0.25 7.70
N PHE A 108 -18.59 -0.50 6.61
CA PHE A 108 -19.75 -0.52 5.73
C PHE A 108 -19.89 -1.86 5.02
N GLU A 109 -21.08 -2.12 4.56
CA GLU A 109 -21.44 -3.29 3.75
C GLU A 109 -22.29 -2.87 2.55
N PHE A 110 -22.24 -3.66 1.48
CA PHE A 110 -23.16 -3.54 0.38
C PHE A 110 -24.45 -4.30 0.69
N ASP A 111 -25.57 -3.67 0.40
CA ASP A 111 -26.86 -4.34 0.43
C ASP A 111 -26.93 -5.44 -0.67
N PRO A 112 -27.91 -6.36 -0.60
CA PRO A 112 -28.05 -7.44 -1.58
C PRO A 112 -28.23 -6.95 -3.03
N ASP A 113 -28.63 -5.70 -3.24
CA ASP A 113 -28.71 -5.06 -4.57
C ASP A 113 -27.32 -4.80 -5.19
N GLY A 114 -26.24 -4.82 -4.37
CA GLY A 114 -24.88 -4.54 -4.81
C GLY A 114 -24.62 -3.08 -5.21
N GLU A 115 -25.53 -2.17 -4.93
CA GLU A 115 -25.45 -0.73 -5.26
C GLU A 115 -25.56 0.15 -4.03
N THR A 116 -26.41 -0.22 -3.09
CA THR A 116 -26.62 0.52 -1.84
C THR A 116 -25.56 0.16 -0.81
N ILE A 117 -25.03 1.17 -0.11
CA ILE A 117 -24.04 1.02 0.94
C ILE A 117 -24.65 1.43 2.27
N ARG A 118 -24.49 0.57 3.25
CA ARG A 118 -24.91 0.81 4.64
C ARG A 118 -23.69 0.99 5.52
N PHE A 119 -23.62 2.10 6.24
CA PHE A 119 -22.58 2.40 7.23
C PHE A 119 -23.04 2.02 8.64
N TYR A 120 -22.06 1.63 9.47
CA TYR A 120 -22.27 1.26 10.88
C TYR A 120 -21.49 2.19 11.82
#